data_7a061eebc3829099fd95b236f3d1c822
#
_entry.id   7a061eebc3829099fd95b236f3d1c822
#
_cell.length_a   1.000
_cell.length_b   1.000
_cell.length_c   1.000
_cell.angle_alpha   90.00
_cell.angle_beta   90.00
_cell.angle_gamma   90.00
#
_symmetry.space_group_name_H-M   'P 1'
#
loop_
_entity.id
_entity.type
_entity.pdbx_description
1 polymer ?
#
loop_
_entity_poly.entity_id
_entity_poly.type
_entity_poly.pdbx_seq_one_letter_code
_entity_poly.pdbx_strand_id
1 'polypeptide(L)'
;HPLESWAEKHVGGSMRTTLKQRHSIIDRQLTDLIQQRPDVQILEIASGLSPRSWNFRQKFPNIHYRELDLPEMAKIKTRALQQLDAQAPEVLTADIFTQDFEKIFLGFDTSRPLAIISEGLINYFDKSMLNKLLQGITEYGQDFTELHYLTDIYPEPVKNKLANFIWTSSKLLKVMSRSSFTFHFINPSEIQTFFYNAGFSLVDVIQPTAFFQNNADSNLISFQNPEEHGGDLVWVIHAAVKKQRS
;
A
#
# COMPACT_ATOMS: atom_id res chain seq x y z
N HIS A 1 -5.65 7.30 34.23
CA HIS A 1 -5.37 6.01 34.90
C HIS A 1 -4.01 5.50 34.41
N PRO A 2 -3.09 4.96 35.28
CA PRO A 2 -1.75 4.53 34.87
C PRO A 2 -1.77 3.47 33.77
N LEU A 3 -2.79 2.63 33.74
CA LEU A 3 -2.99 1.60 32.71
C LEU A 3 -3.38 2.18 31.32
N GLU A 4 -4.13 3.26 31.27
CA GLU A 4 -4.49 3.94 30.01
C GLU A 4 -3.26 4.63 29.41
N SER A 5 -2.46 5.31 30.25
CA SER A 5 -1.21 5.95 29.84
C SER A 5 -0.17 4.93 29.36
N TRP A 6 -0.10 3.77 30.00
CA TRP A 6 0.79 2.68 29.59
C TRP A 6 0.34 2.06 28.26
N ALA A 7 -0.95 1.79 28.08
CA ALA A 7 -1.51 1.27 26.85
C ALA A 7 -1.37 2.27 25.67
N GLU A 8 -1.63 3.56 25.91
CA GLU A 8 -1.40 4.60 24.88
C GLU A 8 0.09 4.71 24.49
N LYS A 9 1.00 4.57 25.44
CA LYS A 9 2.44 4.68 25.19
C LYS A 9 2.99 3.47 24.43
N HIS A 10 2.51 2.27 24.71
CA HIS A 10 3.01 1.04 24.06
C HIS A 10 2.25 0.70 22.76
N VAL A 11 0.93 0.78 22.76
CA VAL A 11 0.11 0.51 21.57
C VAL A 11 0.21 1.65 20.56
N GLY A 12 0.16 2.90 21.01
CA GLY A 12 0.32 4.07 20.11
C GLY A 12 1.72 4.16 19.52
N GLY A 13 2.77 3.76 20.26
CA GLY A 13 4.14 3.64 19.76
C GLY A 13 4.27 2.56 18.72
N SER A 14 3.71 1.38 18.94
CA SER A 14 3.69 0.25 18.03
C SER A 14 2.96 0.58 16.71
N MET A 15 1.78 1.21 16.77
CA MET A 15 1.03 1.61 15.58
C MET A 15 1.77 2.67 14.75
N ARG A 16 2.35 3.69 15.41
CA ARG A 16 3.15 4.71 14.69
C ARG A 16 4.35 4.08 14.01
N THR A 17 5.02 3.13 14.66
CA THR A 17 6.14 2.38 14.10
C THR A 17 5.69 1.55 12.92
N THR A 18 4.60 0.80 13.05
CA THR A 18 4.00 0.00 11.96
C THR A 18 3.67 0.84 10.73
N LEU A 19 3.05 2.01 10.91
CA LEU A 19 2.73 2.91 9.80
C LEU A 19 3.99 3.43 9.11
N LYS A 20 5.04 3.78 9.87
CA LYS A 20 6.32 4.22 9.31
C LYS A 20 7.05 3.09 8.57
N GLN A 21 7.07 1.87 9.12
CA GLN A 21 7.66 0.70 8.49
C GLN A 21 7.00 0.42 7.14
N ARG A 22 5.68 0.32 7.10
CA ARG A 22 4.88 0.13 5.90
C ARG A 22 5.23 1.16 4.83
N HIS A 23 5.13 2.44 5.20
CA HIS A 23 5.43 3.56 4.30
C HIS A 23 6.86 3.48 3.75
N SER A 24 7.86 3.26 4.62
CA SER A 24 9.26 3.16 4.23
C SER A 24 9.55 1.98 3.29
N ILE A 25 8.90 0.83 3.51
CA ILE A 25 9.08 -0.34 2.64
C ILE A 25 8.47 -0.07 1.26
N ILE A 26 7.25 0.47 1.19
CA ILE A 26 6.63 0.84 -0.09
C ILE A 26 7.50 1.85 -0.85
N ASP A 27 7.98 2.89 -0.18
CA ASP A 27 8.82 3.92 -0.79
C ASP A 27 10.18 3.36 -1.26
N ARG A 28 10.75 2.40 -0.53
CA ARG A 28 11.98 1.72 -0.96
C ARG A 28 11.74 0.86 -2.17
N GLN A 29 10.70 0.00 -2.16
CA GLN A 29 10.34 -0.84 -3.31
C GLN A 29 10.07 0.01 -4.56
N LEU A 30 9.37 1.13 -4.41
CA LEU A 30 9.11 2.06 -5.50
C LEU A 30 10.41 2.73 -6.00
N THR A 31 11.30 3.14 -5.09
CA THR A 31 12.60 3.72 -5.44
C THR A 31 13.45 2.73 -6.24
N ASP A 32 13.54 1.49 -5.77
CA ASP A 32 14.29 0.43 -6.43
C ASP A 32 13.71 0.11 -7.82
N LEU A 33 12.39 0.10 -7.95
CA LEU A 33 11.71 -0.08 -9.24
C LEU A 33 12.01 1.06 -10.22
N ILE A 34 11.95 2.33 -9.78
CA ILE A 34 12.27 3.49 -10.61
C ILE A 34 13.73 3.46 -11.07
N GLN A 35 14.66 3.02 -10.20
CA GLN A 35 16.07 2.90 -10.56
C GLN A 35 16.31 1.79 -11.61
N GLN A 36 15.59 0.68 -11.51
CA GLN A 36 15.66 -0.43 -12.48
C GLN A 36 14.93 -0.10 -13.79
N ARG A 37 13.84 0.63 -13.71
CA ARG A 37 12.95 1.01 -14.81
C ARG A 37 12.68 2.52 -14.77
N PRO A 38 13.62 3.36 -15.23
CA PRO A 38 13.46 4.82 -15.19
C PRO A 38 12.28 5.34 -16.02
N ASP A 39 11.76 4.51 -16.93
CA ASP A 39 10.59 4.76 -17.76
C ASP A 39 9.26 4.36 -17.10
N VAL A 40 9.27 3.82 -15.87
CA VAL A 40 8.04 3.40 -15.17
C VAL A 40 7.10 4.57 -14.95
N GLN A 41 5.84 4.33 -15.20
CA GLN A 41 4.74 5.25 -14.89
C GLN A 41 4.08 4.81 -13.58
N ILE A 42 3.57 5.73 -12.79
CA ILE A 42 3.01 5.44 -11.46
C ILE A 42 1.59 5.94 -11.36
N LEU A 43 0.72 5.08 -10.84
CA LEU A 43 -0.64 5.39 -10.44
C LEU A 43 -0.84 5.04 -8.95
N GLU A 44 -0.97 6.03 -8.07
CA GLU A 44 -1.32 5.83 -6.67
C GLU A 44 -2.84 5.93 -6.51
N ILE A 45 -3.50 4.82 -6.19
CA ILE A 45 -4.96 4.74 -6.01
C ILE A 45 -5.32 4.93 -4.53
N ALA A 46 -6.47 5.55 -4.27
CA ALA A 46 -6.91 5.94 -2.93
C ALA A 46 -5.81 6.70 -2.17
N SER A 47 -5.22 7.67 -2.85
CA SER A 47 -3.99 8.37 -2.42
C SER A 47 -4.17 9.20 -1.16
N GLY A 48 -5.41 9.49 -0.73
CA GLY A 48 -5.71 10.28 0.46
C GLY A 48 -4.94 11.59 0.49
N LEU A 49 -4.37 11.93 1.64
CA LEU A 49 -3.49 13.09 1.81
C LEU A 49 -2.00 12.71 1.89
N SER A 50 -1.62 11.52 1.39
CA SER A 50 -0.22 11.11 1.34
C SER A 50 0.63 12.11 0.55
N PRO A 51 1.80 12.54 1.06
CA PRO A 51 2.71 13.42 0.34
C PRO A 51 3.62 12.65 -0.63
N ARG A 52 3.44 11.34 -0.83
CA ARG A 52 4.35 10.47 -1.58
C ARG A 52 4.59 10.99 -2.98
N SER A 53 3.55 11.27 -3.74
CA SER A 53 3.66 11.75 -5.11
C SER A 53 4.46 13.05 -5.22
N TRP A 54 4.25 13.98 -4.28
CA TRP A 54 5.03 15.21 -4.18
C TRP A 54 6.52 14.90 -3.96
N ASN A 55 6.84 14.09 -2.96
CA ASN A 55 8.22 13.74 -2.62
C ASN A 55 8.93 13.03 -3.79
N PHE A 56 8.24 12.09 -4.45
CA PHE A 56 8.81 11.36 -5.59
C PHE A 56 9.03 12.25 -6.81
N ARG A 57 8.14 13.19 -7.12
CA ARG A 57 8.33 14.17 -8.19
C ARG A 57 9.53 15.10 -7.91
N GLN A 58 9.75 15.48 -6.65
CA GLN A 58 10.96 16.25 -6.28
C GLN A 58 12.24 15.42 -6.46
N LYS A 59 12.21 14.15 -6.09
CA LYS A 59 13.36 13.25 -6.18
C LYS A 59 13.64 12.77 -7.61
N PHE A 60 12.59 12.61 -8.42
CA PHE A 60 12.62 12.11 -9.80
C PHE A 60 11.82 13.06 -10.72
N PRO A 61 12.40 14.19 -11.16
CA PRO A 61 11.63 15.25 -11.83
C PRO A 61 10.93 14.83 -13.14
N ASN A 62 11.43 13.78 -13.80
CA ASN A 62 10.86 13.29 -15.07
C ASN A 62 9.88 12.14 -14.88
N ILE A 63 9.50 11.81 -13.64
CA ILE A 63 8.61 10.68 -13.39
C ILE A 63 7.16 11.02 -13.77
N HIS A 64 6.52 10.11 -14.48
CA HIS A 64 5.08 10.20 -14.71
C HIS A 64 4.34 9.60 -13.51
N TYR A 65 3.98 10.43 -12.56
CA TYR A 65 3.28 10.05 -11.33
C TYR A 65 1.90 10.69 -11.29
N ARG A 66 0.85 9.88 -11.29
CA ARG A 66 -0.54 10.31 -11.15
C ARG A 66 -1.14 9.72 -9.89
N GLU A 67 -2.08 10.45 -9.32
CA GLU A 67 -2.83 10.06 -8.13
C GLU A 67 -4.30 9.95 -8.49
N LEU A 68 -4.98 9.01 -7.84
CA LEU A 68 -6.41 8.76 -8.02
C LEU A 68 -7.08 8.65 -6.65
N ASP A 69 -8.24 9.29 -6.52
CA ASP A 69 -9.10 9.14 -5.34
C ASP A 69 -10.57 9.36 -5.71
N LEU A 70 -11.45 9.20 -4.73
CA LEU A 70 -12.85 9.57 -4.86
C LEU A 70 -13.01 11.10 -4.99
N PRO A 71 -14.08 11.60 -5.60
CA PRO A 71 -14.22 13.02 -6.01
C PRO A 71 -13.90 14.03 -4.90
N GLU A 72 -14.42 13.82 -3.71
CA GLU A 72 -14.23 14.77 -2.60
C GLU A 72 -12.77 14.82 -2.14
N MET A 73 -12.12 13.67 -2.00
CA MET A 73 -10.72 13.59 -1.57
C MET A 73 -9.78 14.11 -2.67
N ALA A 74 -10.03 13.73 -3.93
CA ALA A 74 -9.27 14.22 -5.08
C ALA A 74 -9.27 15.75 -5.14
N LYS A 75 -10.43 16.39 -4.95
CA LYS A 75 -10.57 17.84 -4.93
C LYS A 75 -9.80 18.50 -3.77
N ILE A 76 -9.87 17.92 -2.57
CA ILE A 76 -9.15 18.43 -1.39
C ILE A 76 -7.64 18.34 -1.64
N LYS A 77 -7.16 17.19 -2.09
CA LYS A 77 -5.74 16.95 -2.33
C LYS A 77 -5.18 17.81 -3.47
N THR A 78 -5.90 17.92 -4.59
CA THR A 78 -5.51 18.80 -5.69
C THR A 78 -5.27 20.23 -5.20
N ARG A 79 -6.20 20.78 -4.41
CA ARG A 79 -6.03 22.13 -3.84
C ARG A 79 -4.82 22.24 -2.94
N ALA A 80 -4.57 21.24 -2.09
CA ALA A 80 -3.41 21.22 -1.20
C ALA A 80 -2.09 21.16 -2.00
N LEU A 81 -2.00 20.33 -3.03
CA LEU A 81 -0.83 20.24 -3.90
C LEU A 81 -0.57 21.53 -4.67
N GLN A 82 -1.62 22.15 -5.21
CA GLN A 82 -1.52 23.41 -5.95
C GLN A 82 -1.13 24.61 -5.08
N GLN A 83 -1.32 24.53 -3.76
CA GLN A 83 -0.75 25.53 -2.82
C GLN A 83 0.77 25.40 -2.66
N LEU A 84 1.31 24.18 -2.86
CA LEU A 84 2.76 23.92 -2.80
C LEU A 84 3.44 24.20 -4.15
N ASP A 85 2.75 23.87 -5.23
CA ASP A 85 3.20 24.04 -6.61
C ASP A 85 1.99 24.23 -7.53
N ALA A 86 1.86 25.43 -8.09
CA ALA A 86 0.76 25.77 -9.00
C ALA A 86 0.69 24.88 -10.25
N GLN A 87 1.79 24.20 -10.60
CA GLN A 87 1.86 23.26 -11.73
C GLN A 87 1.66 21.80 -11.29
N ALA A 88 1.35 21.53 -10.02
CA ALA A 88 1.08 20.17 -9.54
C ALA A 88 -0.09 19.57 -10.35
N PRO A 89 0.05 18.32 -10.83
CA PRO A 89 -1.01 17.63 -11.54
C PRO A 89 -2.28 17.50 -10.67
N GLU A 90 -3.43 17.65 -11.29
CA GLU A 90 -4.69 17.34 -10.63
C GLU A 90 -4.76 15.85 -10.28
N VAL A 91 -5.33 15.55 -9.11
CA VAL A 91 -5.65 14.18 -8.72
C VAL A 91 -6.80 13.68 -9.58
N LEU A 92 -6.60 12.52 -10.21
CA LEU A 92 -7.62 11.86 -11.01
C LEU A 92 -8.80 11.42 -10.13
N THR A 93 -9.97 11.35 -10.73
CA THR A 93 -11.20 10.99 -10.00
C THR A 93 -11.83 9.75 -10.61
N ALA A 94 -11.92 8.66 -9.85
CA ALA A 94 -12.73 7.48 -10.17
C ALA A 94 -13.02 6.66 -8.91
N ASP A 95 -14.10 5.91 -8.95
CA ASP A 95 -14.32 4.77 -8.07
C ASP A 95 -13.69 3.54 -8.72
N ILE A 96 -12.75 2.90 -8.00
CA ILE A 96 -11.99 1.72 -8.49
C ILE A 96 -12.85 0.48 -8.73
N PHE A 97 -14.12 0.49 -8.37
CA PHE A 97 -15.09 -0.59 -8.61
C PHE A 97 -16.04 -0.31 -9.77
N THR A 98 -15.88 0.81 -10.47
CA THR A 98 -16.69 1.20 -11.62
C THR A 98 -15.88 1.15 -12.92
N GLN A 99 -16.58 1.27 -14.06
CA GLN A 99 -15.94 1.36 -15.38
C GLN A 99 -15.04 2.59 -15.55
N ASP A 100 -15.17 3.60 -14.70
CA ASP A 100 -14.30 4.77 -14.76
C ASP A 100 -12.87 4.43 -14.38
N PHE A 101 -12.65 3.37 -13.58
CA PHE A 101 -11.30 2.89 -13.26
C PHE A 101 -10.56 2.37 -14.50
N GLU A 102 -11.23 1.65 -15.40
CA GLU A 102 -10.65 1.21 -16.68
C GLU A 102 -10.17 2.40 -17.53
N LYS A 103 -10.98 3.48 -17.58
CA LYS A 103 -10.65 4.68 -18.35
C LYS A 103 -9.38 5.38 -17.86
N ILE A 104 -9.02 5.24 -16.58
CA ILE A 104 -7.78 5.79 -16.02
C ILE A 104 -6.55 5.22 -16.74
N PHE A 105 -6.57 3.93 -17.08
CA PHE A 105 -5.44 3.27 -17.75
C PHE A 105 -5.18 3.81 -19.15
N LEU A 106 -6.20 4.36 -19.84
CA LEU A 106 -6.06 5.01 -21.14
C LEU A 106 -5.17 6.27 -21.12
N GLY A 107 -4.94 6.83 -19.93
CA GLY A 107 -4.06 7.99 -19.72
C GLY A 107 -2.57 7.63 -19.59
N PHE A 108 -2.21 6.35 -19.74
CA PHE A 108 -0.84 5.84 -19.62
C PHE A 108 -0.36 5.19 -20.92
N ASP A 109 0.94 5.25 -21.16
CA ASP A 109 1.58 4.66 -22.34
C ASP A 109 1.85 3.17 -22.11
N THR A 110 1.16 2.30 -22.83
CA THR A 110 1.28 0.84 -22.70
C THR A 110 2.63 0.28 -23.16
N SER A 111 3.42 1.05 -23.92
CA SER A 111 4.79 0.69 -24.29
C SER A 111 5.79 0.77 -23.13
N ARG A 112 5.36 1.30 -21.98
CA ARG A 112 6.14 1.52 -20.77
C ARG A 112 5.58 0.69 -19.62
N PRO A 113 6.39 0.39 -18.57
CA PRO A 113 5.87 -0.25 -17.35
C PRO A 113 4.88 0.64 -16.62
N LEU A 114 3.91 0.01 -15.93
CA LEU A 114 3.01 0.68 -14.99
C LEU A 114 3.19 0.11 -13.59
N ALA A 115 3.39 0.97 -12.61
CA ALA A 115 3.34 0.63 -11.19
C ALA A 115 2.09 1.24 -10.55
N ILE A 116 1.24 0.41 -9.99
CA ILE A 116 0.08 0.84 -9.20
C ILE A 116 0.45 0.74 -7.73
N ILE A 117 0.06 1.73 -6.93
CA ILE A 117 0.30 1.76 -5.49
C ILE A 117 -1.01 1.98 -4.77
N SER A 118 -1.23 1.25 -3.68
CA SER A 118 -2.22 1.62 -2.68
C SER A 118 -1.65 1.43 -1.28
N GLU A 119 -1.94 2.33 -0.37
CA GLU A 119 -1.51 2.22 1.02
C GLU A 119 -2.69 2.35 1.98
N GLY A 120 -2.86 1.34 2.86
CA GLY A 120 -3.93 1.30 3.83
C GLY A 120 -5.33 1.10 3.24
N LEU A 121 -5.44 0.43 2.09
CA LEU A 121 -6.69 0.32 1.33
C LEU A 121 -7.33 -1.07 1.45
N ILE A 122 -6.59 -2.14 1.16
CA ILE A 122 -7.20 -3.43 0.83
C ILE A 122 -7.92 -4.12 1.99
N ASN A 123 -7.58 -3.81 3.23
CA ASN A 123 -8.31 -4.33 4.39
C ASN A 123 -9.71 -3.70 4.61
N TYR A 124 -10.09 -2.67 3.84
CA TYR A 124 -11.45 -2.14 3.86
C TYR A 124 -12.43 -2.91 2.96
N PHE A 125 -11.95 -3.89 2.21
CA PHE A 125 -12.74 -4.70 1.29
C PHE A 125 -12.95 -6.10 1.84
N ASP A 126 -14.02 -6.75 1.50
CA ASP A 126 -14.16 -8.19 1.65
C ASP A 126 -13.33 -8.92 0.57
N LYS A 127 -13.20 -10.25 0.70
CA LYS A 127 -12.42 -11.06 -0.26
C LYS A 127 -12.95 -10.96 -1.70
N SER A 128 -14.26 -10.80 -1.88
CA SER A 128 -14.88 -10.68 -3.21
C SER A 128 -14.52 -9.35 -3.86
N MET A 129 -14.63 -8.25 -3.12
CA MET A 129 -14.23 -6.92 -3.59
C MET A 129 -12.72 -6.84 -3.84
N LEU A 130 -11.91 -7.43 -2.94
CA LEU A 130 -10.46 -7.49 -3.14
C LEU A 130 -10.11 -8.26 -4.40
N ASN A 131 -10.73 -9.43 -4.63
CA ASN A 131 -10.51 -10.20 -5.86
C ASN A 131 -10.91 -9.40 -7.11
N LYS A 132 -12.05 -8.70 -7.07
CA LYS A 132 -12.49 -7.83 -8.17
C LYS A 132 -11.48 -6.71 -8.48
N LEU A 133 -10.94 -6.06 -7.44
CA LEU A 133 -9.90 -5.05 -7.61
C LEU A 133 -8.65 -5.63 -8.26
N LEU A 134 -8.13 -6.75 -7.76
CA LEU A 134 -6.92 -7.38 -8.28
C LEU A 134 -7.09 -7.86 -9.72
N GLN A 135 -8.23 -8.47 -10.05
CA GLN A 135 -8.56 -8.86 -11.42
C GLN A 135 -8.69 -7.65 -12.34
N GLY A 136 -9.34 -6.56 -11.89
CA GLY A 136 -9.41 -5.32 -12.66
C GLY A 136 -8.03 -4.73 -12.94
N ILE A 137 -7.13 -4.72 -11.94
CA ILE A 137 -5.74 -4.27 -12.13
C ILE A 137 -5.02 -5.12 -13.18
N THR A 138 -5.10 -6.45 -13.11
CA THR A 138 -4.40 -7.33 -14.07
C THR A 138 -5.03 -7.30 -15.46
N GLU A 139 -6.35 -7.18 -15.56
CA GLU A 139 -7.08 -7.07 -16.83
C GLU A 139 -6.78 -5.75 -17.56
N TYR A 140 -6.94 -4.61 -16.86
CA TYR A 140 -6.70 -3.28 -17.45
C TYR A 140 -5.21 -3.00 -17.67
N GLY A 141 -4.35 -3.66 -16.89
CA GLY A 141 -2.89 -3.56 -17.01
C GLY A 141 -2.25 -4.54 -18.00
N GLN A 142 -3.02 -5.42 -18.65
CA GLN A 142 -2.48 -6.51 -19.49
C GLN A 142 -1.67 -6.05 -20.70
N ASP A 143 -1.93 -4.84 -21.20
CA ASP A 143 -1.24 -4.32 -22.39
C ASP A 143 0.09 -3.65 -22.09
N PHE A 144 0.37 -3.29 -20.84
CA PHE A 144 1.64 -2.70 -20.43
C PHE A 144 2.80 -3.69 -20.57
N THR A 145 4.02 -3.17 -20.78
CA THR A 145 5.23 -4.02 -20.90
C THR A 145 5.52 -4.79 -19.63
N GLU A 146 5.31 -4.18 -18.48
CA GLU A 146 5.31 -4.78 -17.15
C GLU A 146 4.25 -4.08 -16.31
N LEU A 147 3.58 -4.83 -15.45
CA LEU A 147 2.64 -4.31 -14.47
C LEU A 147 3.12 -4.66 -13.07
N HIS A 148 3.18 -3.67 -12.20
CA HIS A 148 3.53 -3.83 -10.78
C HIS A 148 2.39 -3.33 -9.91
N TYR A 149 2.16 -4.00 -8.78
CA TYR A 149 1.25 -3.54 -7.74
C TYR A 149 1.93 -3.59 -6.39
N LEU A 150 2.06 -2.44 -5.74
CA LEU A 150 2.62 -2.26 -4.40
C LEU A 150 1.49 -1.92 -3.43
N THR A 151 1.30 -2.73 -2.42
CA THR A 151 0.26 -2.51 -1.41
C THR A 151 0.66 -3.07 -0.06
N ASP A 152 -0.14 -2.81 0.96
CA ASP A 152 0.04 -3.37 2.29
C ASP A 152 -1.20 -4.14 2.74
N ILE A 153 -1.00 -5.03 3.68
CA ILE A 153 -2.08 -5.78 4.31
C ILE A 153 -1.81 -6.01 5.79
N TYR A 154 -2.87 -5.93 6.58
CA TYR A 154 -2.87 -6.36 7.96
C TYR A 154 -3.34 -7.82 8.02
N PRO A 155 -2.44 -8.77 8.34
CA PRO A 155 -2.79 -10.18 8.45
C PRO A 155 -3.65 -10.44 9.69
N GLU A 156 -4.36 -11.58 9.70
CA GLU A 156 -5.11 -12.00 10.87
C GLU A 156 -4.16 -12.35 12.04
N PRO A 157 -4.32 -11.77 13.22
CA PRO A 157 -3.43 -11.99 14.34
C PRO A 157 -3.64 -13.38 14.97
N VAL A 158 -2.92 -14.40 14.51
CA VAL A 158 -3.10 -15.80 14.93
C VAL A 158 -2.44 -16.13 16.27
N LYS A 159 -1.39 -15.43 16.67
CA LYS A 159 -0.50 -15.86 17.78
C LYS A 159 -0.67 -15.15 19.12
N ASN A 160 -1.52 -14.15 19.25
CA ASN A 160 -1.59 -13.42 20.52
C ASN A 160 -3.02 -13.07 20.96
N LYS A 161 -3.53 -13.84 21.93
CA LYS A 161 -4.77 -13.47 22.66
C LYS A 161 -4.67 -12.07 23.28
N LEU A 162 -3.46 -11.64 23.64
CA LEU A 162 -3.18 -10.31 24.21
C LEU A 162 -3.25 -9.22 23.11
N ALA A 163 -2.71 -9.46 21.93
CA ALA A 163 -2.86 -8.57 20.80
C ALA A 163 -4.32 -8.45 20.38
N ASN A 164 -5.07 -9.56 20.32
CA ASN A 164 -6.52 -9.56 20.10
C ASN A 164 -7.27 -8.78 21.15
N PHE A 165 -6.90 -8.89 22.44
CA PHE A 165 -7.53 -8.15 23.52
C PHE A 165 -7.20 -6.65 23.45
N ILE A 166 -5.95 -6.28 23.17
CA ILE A 166 -5.51 -4.90 22.99
C ILE A 166 -6.15 -4.28 21.76
N TRP A 167 -6.25 -5.01 20.65
CA TRP A 167 -6.95 -4.60 19.45
C TRP A 167 -8.45 -4.42 19.70
N THR A 168 -9.08 -5.33 20.43
CA THR A 168 -10.52 -5.27 20.73
C THR A 168 -10.87 -4.15 21.70
N SER A 169 -9.94 -3.75 22.57
CA SER A 169 -10.18 -2.72 23.61
C SER A 169 -9.71 -1.32 23.25
N SER A 170 -8.96 -1.14 22.15
CA SER A 170 -8.41 0.17 21.79
C SER A 170 -9.46 1.08 21.12
N LYS A 171 -9.39 2.39 21.45
CA LYS A 171 -10.19 3.43 20.78
C LYS A 171 -9.95 3.45 19.26
N LEU A 172 -8.82 2.90 18.80
CA LEU A 172 -8.49 2.77 17.39
C LEU A 172 -9.45 1.82 16.68
N LEU A 173 -9.84 0.71 17.30
CA LEU A 173 -10.88 -0.19 16.79
C LEU A 173 -12.27 0.46 16.78
N LYS A 174 -12.55 1.42 17.69
CA LYS A 174 -13.80 2.19 17.61
C LYS A 174 -13.82 3.12 16.38
N VAL A 175 -12.68 3.61 15.92
CA VAL A 175 -12.57 4.37 14.67
C VAL A 175 -12.60 3.43 13.49
N MET A 176 -11.94 2.27 13.57
CA MET A 176 -11.93 1.23 12.54
C MET A 176 -13.24 0.41 12.50
N SER A 177 -13.96 0.25 13.61
CA SER A 177 -15.25 -0.47 13.64
C SER A 177 -16.43 0.32 13.05
N ARG A 178 -16.22 1.57 12.65
CA ARG A 178 -17.16 2.32 11.82
C ARG A 178 -16.99 2.05 10.32
N SER A 179 -15.86 1.46 9.91
CA SER A 179 -15.60 0.94 8.58
C SER A 179 -15.42 -0.57 8.67
N SER A 180 -15.84 -1.30 7.66
CA SER A 180 -15.77 -2.76 7.56
C SER A 180 -14.33 -3.26 7.37
N PHE A 181 -13.44 -2.98 8.34
CA PHE A 181 -12.05 -3.44 8.28
C PHE A 181 -11.99 -4.96 8.45
N THR A 182 -11.41 -5.65 7.48
CA THR A 182 -11.42 -7.11 7.39
C THR A 182 -9.99 -7.65 7.35
N PHE A 183 -9.72 -8.66 8.17
CA PHE A 183 -8.50 -9.46 8.08
C PHE A 183 -8.74 -10.62 7.12
N HIS A 184 -7.83 -10.87 6.18
CA HIS A 184 -8.08 -11.81 5.09
C HIS A 184 -7.22 -13.05 5.12
N PHE A 185 -5.98 -12.95 5.65
CA PHE A 185 -4.95 -13.95 5.49
C PHE A 185 -4.18 -14.16 6.78
N ILE A 186 -3.77 -15.41 7.00
CA ILE A 186 -3.06 -15.83 8.20
C ILE A 186 -1.55 -15.92 7.92
N ASN A 187 -1.17 -16.21 6.69
CA ASN A 187 0.22 -16.43 6.32
C ASN A 187 0.54 -15.91 4.89
N PRO A 188 1.83 -15.69 4.57
CA PRO A 188 2.24 -15.18 3.25
C PRO A 188 1.81 -16.06 2.07
N SER A 189 1.78 -17.38 2.23
CA SER A 189 1.43 -18.30 1.12
C SER A 189 -0.04 -18.19 0.71
N GLU A 190 -0.95 -17.86 1.62
CA GLU A 190 -2.35 -17.57 1.28
C GLU A 190 -2.47 -16.31 0.43
N ILE A 191 -1.69 -15.25 0.75
CA ILE A 191 -1.64 -14.02 -0.04
C ILE A 191 -1.11 -14.34 -1.44
N GLN A 192 0.02 -15.04 -1.53
CA GLN A 192 0.61 -15.41 -2.82
C GLN A 192 -0.39 -16.16 -3.69
N THR A 193 -1.03 -17.19 -3.12
CA THR A 193 -2.06 -17.97 -3.85
C THR A 193 -3.21 -17.09 -4.32
N PHE A 194 -3.68 -16.18 -3.48
CA PHE A 194 -4.80 -15.30 -3.82
C PHE A 194 -4.45 -14.34 -4.97
N PHE A 195 -3.26 -13.74 -4.94
CA PHE A 195 -2.78 -12.84 -5.98
C PHE A 195 -2.45 -13.59 -7.29
N TYR A 196 -1.87 -14.80 -7.23
CA TYR A 196 -1.67 -15.65 -8.40
C TYR A 196 -3.01 -15.99 -9.08
N ASN A 197 -4.04 -16.32 -8.32
CA ASN A 197 -5.38 -16.58 -8.85
C ASN A 197 -6.03 -15.34 -9.47
N ALA A 198 -5.61 -14.14 -9.10
CA ALA A 198 -6.05 -12.88 -9.70
C ALA A 198 -5.25 -12.47 -10.95
N GLY A 199 -4.25 -13.28 -11.38
CA GLY A 199 -3.51 -13.08 -12.63
C GLY A 199 -2.08 -12.51 -12.47
N PHE A 200 -1.59 -12.27 -11.26
CA PHE A 200 -0.19 -11.90 -11.06
C PHE A 200 0.73 -13.11 -11.27
N SER A 201 1.92 -12.89 -11.84
CA SER A 201 2.91 -13.95 -12.10
C SER A 201 4.05 -13.97 -11.08
N LEU A 202 4.21 -12.92 -10.29
CA LEU A 202 5.19 -12.80 -9.22
C LEU A 202 4.52 -12.13 -8.03
N VAL A 203 4.73 -12.65 -6.82
CA VAL A 203 4.17 -12.10 -5.59
C VAL A 203 5.16 -12.25 -4.44
N ASP A 204 5.74 -11.14 -4.02
CA ASP A 204 6.58 -11.03 -2.85
C ASP A 204 5.78 -10.46 -1.68
N VAL A 205 5.83 -11.15 -0.54
CA VAL A 205 5.24 -10.71 0.72
C VAL A 205 6.38 -10.32 1.67
N ILE A 206 6.55 -9.02 1.86
CA ILE A 206 7.64 -8.42 2.59
C ILE A 206 7.22 -8.20 4.04
N GLN A 207 7.87 -8.89 4.95
CA GLN A 207 7.67 -8.75 6.38
C GLN A 207 8.64 -7.71 6.92
N PRO A 208 8.18 -6.64 7.60
CA PRO A 208 9.02 -5.54 8.08
C PRO A 208 10.23 -5.99 8.89
N THR A 209 10.05 -6.90 9.84
CA THR A 209 11.16 -7.39 10.67
C THR A 209 12.29 -7.97 9.83
N ALA A 210 11.97 -8.90 8.92
CA ALA A 210 12.97 -9.52 8.04
C ALA A 210 13.58 -8.49 7.07
N PHE A 211 12.76 -7.57 6.55
CA PHE A 211 13.21 -6.53 5.64
C PHE A 211 14.28 -5.63 6.27
N PHE A 212 14.04 -5.12 7.49
CA PHE A 212 14.97 -4.20 8.13
C PHE A 212 16.19 -4.90 8.75
N GLN A 213 16.08 -6.18 9.14
CA GLN A 213 17.24 -6.98 9.56
C GLN A 213 18.23 -7.23 8.42
N ASN A 214 17.73 -7.43 7.19
CA ASN A 214 18.56 -7.73 6.02
C ASN A 214 19.12 -6.48 5.32
N ASN A 215 18.50 -5.32 5.51
CA ASN A 215 18.96 -4.06 4.94
C ASN A 215 19.65 -3.25 6.02
N ALA A 216 21.00 -3.28 6.06
CA ALA A 216 21.87 -2.68 7.08
C ALA A 216 21.78 -1.15 7.25
N ASP A 217 20.85 -0.46 6.61
CA ASP A 217 20.47 0.93 6.85
C ASP A 217 19.62 1.08 8.13
N SER A 218 20.04 0.39 9.18
CA SER A 218 19.38 0.26 10.47
C SER A 218 19.27 1.55 11.30
N ASN A 219 19.66 2.69 10.76
CA ASN A 219 19.52 3.98 11.44
C ASN A 219 18.07 4.48 11.54
N LEU A 220 17.11 3.79 10.92
CA LEU A 220 15.75 4.31 10.83
C LEU A 220 14.78 3.76 11.88
N ILE A 221 15.02 2.59 12.48
CA ILE A 221 14.07 2.05 13.47
C ILE A 221 14.77 1.08 14.43
N SER A 222 14.89 1.46 15.70
CA SER A 222 15.20 0.52 16.77
C SER A 222 13.99 -0.38 16.99
N PHE A 223 14.07 -1.65 16.53
CA PHE A 223 13.01 -2.63 16.79
C PHE A 223 13.16 -3.19 18.19
N GLN A 224 12.12 -3.05 18.99
CA GLN A 224 11.93 -3.93 20.13
C GLN A 224 11.59 -5.33 19.57
N ASN A 225 12.10 -6.34 20.24
CA ASN A 225 12.11 -7.74 19.84
C ASN A 225 10.75 -8.20 19.26
N PRO A 226 10.64 -8.64 17.99
CA PRO A 226 9.36 -9.03 17.38
C PRO A 226 8.66 -10.18 18.10
N GLU A 227 9.44 -11.03 18.79
CA GLU A 227 8.90 -12.16 19.55
C GLU A 227 8.09 -11.72 20.77
N GLU A 228 8.36 -10.56 21.33
CA GLU A 228 7.60 -10.00 22.46
C GLU A 228 6.24 -9.43 22.05
N HIS A 229 6.04 -9.11 20.74
CA HIS A 229 4.85 -8.42 20.24
C HIS A 229 4.02 -9.23 19.25
N GLY A 230 4.31 -10.52 19.08
CA GLY A 230 3.45 -11.43 18.27
C GLY A 230 3.65 -11.35 16.76
N GLY A 231 4.74 -10.76 16.28
CA GLY A 231 5.09 -10.67 14.86
C GLY A 231 4.72 -9.32 14.22
N ASP A 232 4.98 -9.21 12.92
CA ASP A 232 4.69 -8.00 12.14
C ASP A 232 3.18 -7.77 12.01
N LEU A 233 2.72 -6.57 12.39
CA LEU A 233 1.30 -6.19 12.31
C LEU A 233 0.84 -5.85 10.90
N VAL A 234 1.76 -5.55 10.01
CA VAL A 234 1.49 -5.22 8.60
C VAL A 234 2.54 -5.92 7.73
N TRP A 235 2.13 -6.38 6.56
CA TRP A 235 3.03 -6.87 5.51
C TRP A 235 2.89 -6.00 4.28
N VAL A 236 3.97 -5.83 3.52
CA VAL A 236 3.94 -5.14 2.23
C VAL A 236 3.97 -6.19 1.13
N ILE A 237 3.18 -5.99 0.10
CA ILE A 237 3.07 -6.89 -1.05
C ILE A 237 3.62 -6.16 -2.27
N HIS A 238 4.54 -6.80 -2.99
CA HIS A 238 4.94 -6.42 -4.33
C HIS A 238 4.54 -7.54 -5.29
N ALA A 239 3.49 -7.29 -6.05
CA ALA A 239 3.02 -8.22 -7.08
C ALA A 239 3.33 -7.69 -8.47
N ALA A 240 3.61 -8.57 -9.45
CA ALA A 240 3.90 -8.17 -10.80
C ALA A 240 3.35 -9.15 -11.84
N VAL A 241 3.03 -8.61 -13.02
CA VAL A 241 2.82 -9.37 -14.26
C VAL A 241 3.95 -8.99 -15.20
N LYS A 242 4.77 -9.98 -15.57
CA LYS A 242 5.83 -9.81 -16.56
C LYS A 242 5.47 -10.58 -17.81
N LYS A 243 5.40 -9.88 -18.95
CA LYS A 243 5.24 -10.56 -20.24
C LYS A 243 6.50 -11.39 -20.51
N GLN A 244 6.33 -12.68 -20.79
CA GLN A 244 7.45 -13.46 -21.36
C GLN A 244 7.84 -12.80 -22.67
N ARG A 245 9.11 -12.40 -22.79
CA ARG A 245 9.65 -11.95 -24.08
C ARG A 245 9.60 -13.17 -25.02
N SER A 246 8.71 -13.13 -26.01
CA SER A 246 8.70 -14.07 -27.12
C SER A 246 9.96 -13.90 -27.98
#